data_50fec54c3e985f6e69bbdd181d88b94b
#
_entry.id   50fec54c3e985f6e69bbdd181d88b94b
#
_cell.length_a   1.000
_cell.length_b   1.000
_cell.length_c   1.000
_cell.angle_alpha   90.00
_cell.angle_beta   90.00
_cell.angle_gamma   90.00
#
_symmetry.space_group_name_H-M   'P 1'
#
loop_
_entity.id
_entity.type
_entity.pdbx_description
1 polymer ?
#
loop_
_entity_poly.entity_id
_entity_poly.type
_entity_poly.pdbx_seq_one_letter_code
_entity_poly.pdbx_strand_id
1 'polypeptide(L)'
;MKALNLALAAALALSLASAGSEAKEFKFSGAKTSALLAKCSKKDAAACYEAAMRYELGGRGVVRNRFKAQGFFADACELAALAERKQGGKTDGASGRAMSDLRERSCLGNAAALESFASGQCRSLVIYDELCEGGSQEACDNLARMKREGWAPKESCSDEIVAKFGDGKPQR
;
A
#
# COMPACT_ATOMS: atom_id res chain seq x y z
N MET A 1 64.59 -31.81 -0.79
CA MET A 1 64.26 -30.48 -1.30
C MET A 1 62.77 -30.27 -1.05
N LYS A 2 62.46 -29.35 -0.14
CA LYS A 2 61.11 -29.13 0.43
C LYS A 2 60.41 -28.06 -0.38
N ALA A 3 59.31 -28.40 -1.03
CA ALA A 3 58.41 -27.45 -1.70
C ALA A 3 57.35 -26.96 -0.70
N LEU A 4 57.38 -25.68 -0.44
CA LEU A 4 56.49 -24.96 0.46
C LEU A 4 55.23 -24.55 -0.33
N ASN A 5 54.11 -25.20 -0.07
CA ASN A 5 52.82 -24.78 -0.65
C ASN A 5 52.17 -23.76 0.29
N LEU A 6 52.22 -22.48 -0.09
CA LEU A 6 51.45 -21.42 0.53
C LEU A 6 50.05 -21.46 -0.05
N ALA A 7 49.07 -21.92 0.74
CA ALA A 7 47.67 -21.80 0.43
C ALA A 7 47.19 -20.38 0.78
N LEU A 8 46.89 -19.61 -0.25
CA LEU A 8 46.27 -18.28 -0.15
C LEU A 8 44.79 -18.46 0.11
N ALA A 9 44.39 -18.37 1.37
CA ALA A 9 42.98 -18.30 1.75
C ALA A 9 42.46 -16.90 1.46
N ALA A 10 41.85 -16.71 0.31
CA ALA A 10 41.08 -15.51 -0.03
C ALA A 10 39.73 -15.56 0.71
N ALA A 11 39.64 -14.88 1.83
CA ALA A 11 38.37 -14.64 2.54
C ALA A 11 37.57 -13.64 1.70
N LEU A 12 36.63 -14.12 0.88
CA LEU A 12 35.57 -13.30 0.31
C LEU A 12 34.60 -12.93 1.43
N ALA A 13 34.81 -11.76 2.03
CA ALA A 13 33.78 -11.11 2.84
C ALA A 13 32.67 -10.64 1.88
N LEU A 14 31.64 -11.46 1.66
CA LEU A 14 30.37 -10.99 1.12
C LEU A 14 29.77 -10.05 2.15
N SER A 15 30.01 -8.77 2.01
CA SER A 15 29.21 -7.72 2.62
C SER A 15 27.81 -7.77 2.01
N LEU A 16 26.92 -8.50 2.65
CA LEU A 16 25.48 -8.36 2.48
C LEU A 16 25.11 -6.95 2.94
N ALA A 17 25.20 -6.01 2.00
CA ALA A 17 24.50 -4.75 2.14
C ALA A 17 23.02 -5.10 2.11
N SER A 18 22.44 -5.39 3.28
CA SER A 18 21.03 -5.32 3.51
C SER A 18 20.62 -3.90 3.15
N ALA A 19 20.09 -3.71 1.95
CA ALA A 19 19.30 -2.53 1.62
C ALA A 19 18.09 -2.55 2.56
N GLY A 20 18.32 -2.06 3.78
CA GLY A 20 17.24 -1.71 4.68
C GLY A 20 16.43 -0.67 3.94
N SER A 21 15.25 -1.05 3.47
CA SER A 21 14.22 -0.09 3.15
C SER A 21 13.95 0.68 4.43
N GLU A 22 14.63 1.81 4.62
CA GLU A 22 14.27 2.78 5.63
C GLU A 22 12.84 3.19 5.33
N ALA A 23 11.91 2.53 6.01
CA ALA A 23 10.54 2.98 6.06
C ALA A 23 10.62 4.42 6.56
N LYS A 24 10.46 5.39 5.65
CA LYS A 24 10.41 6.81 5.97
C LYS A 24 9.42 6.96 7.12
N GLU A 25 9.93 7.29 8.28
CA GLU A 25 9.15 7.46 9.49
C GLU A 25 8.11 8.55 9.21
N PHE A 26 6.84 8.15 9.20
CA PHE A 26 5.79 9.07 8.85
C PHE A 26 5.73 10.23 9.88
N LYS A 27 5.50 11.44 9.36
CA LYS A 27 5.37 12.72 10.07
C LYS A 27 4.52 12.68 11.37
N PHE A 28 3.80 11.60 11.62
CA PHE A 28 2.85 11.43 12.72
C PHE A 28 3.22 10.36 13.74
N SER A 29 4.43 9.80 13.71
CA SER A 29 4.83 8.69 14.58
C SER A 29 4.55 8.92 16.08
N GLY A 30 4.65 10.17 16.56
CA GLY A 30 4.36 10.58 17.93
C GLY A 30 2.92 11.03 18.22
N ALA A 31 2.06 11.20 17.21
CA ALA A 31 0.72 11.75 17.40
C ALA A 31 -0.21 10.76 18.11
N LYS A 32 -1.16 11.27 18.91
CA LYS A 32 -2.26 10.44 19.45
C LYS A 32 -3.19 9.98 18.32
N THR A 33 -3.73 8.77 18.43
CA THR A 33 -4.65 8.23 17.42
C THR A 33 -5.87 9.12 17.20
N SER A 34 -6.44 9.70 18.27
CA SER A 34 -7.57 10.65 18.18
C SER A 34 -7.24 11.89 17.33
N ALA A 35 -6.00 12.40 17.43
CA ALA A 35 -5.56 13.52 16.61
C ALA A 35 -5.41 13.16 15.13
N LEU A 36 -4.99 11.92 14.83
CA LEU A 36 -4.96 11.41 13.45
C LEU A 36 -6.35 11.28 12.86
N LEU A 37 -7.28 10.70 13.62
CA LEU A 37 -8.67 10.57 13.20
C LEU A 37 -9.30 11.94 12.90
N ALA A 38 -9.03 12.94 13.76
CA ALA A 38 -9.50 14.31 13.54
C ALA A 38 -8.89 14.98 12.31
N LYS A 39 -7.65 14.64 11.93
CA LYS A 39 -7.02 15.12 10.69
C LYS A 39 -7.54 14.36 9.47
N CYS A 40 -7.71 13.06 9.57
CA CYS A 40 -8.30 12.24 8.52
C CYS A 40 -9.72 12.71 8.16
N SER A 41 -10.55 13.02 9.16
CA SER A 41 -11.89 13.60 8.92
C SER A 41 -11.84 14.95 8.20
N LYS A 42 -10.71 15.68 8.30
CA LYS A 42 -10.43 16.92 7.56
C LYS A 42 -9.75 16.65 6.20
N LYS A 43 -9.78 15.41 5.71
CA LYS A 43 -9.25 15.02 4.40
C LYS A 43 -7.71 15.08 4.29
N ASP A 44 -7.00 14.87 5.39
CA ASP A 44 -5.54 14.69 5.39
C ASP A 44 -5.23 13.21 5.06
N ALA A 45 -4.83 12.93 3.83
CA ALA A 45 -4.53 11.59 3.33
C ALA A 45 -3.45 10.87 4.16
N ALA A 46 -2.40 11.59 4.56
CA ALA A 46 -1.32 11.02 5.34
C ALA A 46 -1.78 10.64 6.75
N ALA A 47 -2.67 11.42 7.35
CA ALA A 47 -3.26 11.09 8.65
C ALA A 47 -4.22 9.89 8.56
N CYS A 48 -4.96 9.74 7.45
CA CYS A 48 -5.78 8.56 7.19
C CYS A 48 -4.91 7.31 7.06
N TYR A 49 -3.81 7.39 6.29
CA TYR A 49 -2.88 6.27 6.14
C TYR A 49 -2.27 5.85 7.49
N GLU A 50 -1.79 6.79 8.29
CA GLU A 50 -1.23 6.48 9.61
C GLU A 50 -2.30 5.87 10.55
N ALA A 51 -3.54 6.35 10.51
CA ALA A 51 -4.64 5.75 11.25
C ALA A 51 -4.89 4.31 10.79
N ALA A 52 -4.90 4.06 9.48
CA ALA A 52 -5.03 2.71 8.90
C ALA A 52 -3.96 1.76 9.42
N MET A 53 -2.69 2.18 9.38
CA MET A 53 -1.56 1.39 9.87
C MET A 53 -1.71 1.02 11.35
N ARG A 54 -2.20 1.95 12.19
CA ARG A 54 -2.44 1.67 13.61
C ARG A 54 -3.53 0.64 13.83
N TYR A 55 -4.60 0.70 13.07
CA TYR A 55 -5.66 -0.32 13.14
C TYR A 55 -5.24 -1.66 12.53
N GLU A 56 -4.36 -1.67 11.53
CA GLU A 56 -3.82 -2.91 10.95
C GLU A 56 -2.88 -3.62 11.90
N LEU A 57 -1.96 -2.87 12.51
CA LEU A 57 -0.92 -3.46 13.38
C LEU A 57 -1.40 -3.61 14.83
N GLY A 58 -2.32 -2.75 15.27
CA GLY A 58 -2.62 -2.55 16.68
C GLY A 58 -1.56 -1.70 17.38
N GLY A 59 -1.76 -1.43 18.68
CA GLY A 59 -0.84 -0.64 19.49
C GLY A 59 -1.18 0.84 19.55
N ARG A 60 -0.41 1.61 20.32
CA ARG A 60 -0.65 3.06 20.57
C ARG A 60 -2.08 3.39 21.04
N GLY A 61 -2.65 2.50 21.85
CA GLY A 61 -3.99 2.67 22.42
C GLY A 61 -5.13 2.25 21.49
N VAL A 62 -4.84 1.55 20.39
CA VAL A 62 -5.86 0.94 19.53
C VAL A 62 -5.72 -0.58 19.49
N VAL A 63 -6.85 -1.26 19.50
CA VAL A 63 -6.93 -2.69 19.24
C VAL A 63 -6.92 -2.90 17.73
N ARG A 64 -6.16 -3.93 17.28
CA ARG A 64 -6.12 -4.31 15.87
C ARG A 64 -7.53 -4.51 15.32
N ASN A 65 -7.82 -3.89 14.19
CA ASN A 65 -9.13 -3.97 13.54
C ASN A 65 -8.98 -3.76 12.04
N ARG A 66 -8.89 -4.85 11.29
CA ARG A 66 -8.70 -4.83 9.83
C ARG A 66 -9.82 -4.14 9.08
N PHE A 67 -11.05 -4.24 9.57
CA PHE A 67 -12.18 -3.56 8.94
C PHE A 67 -12.02 -2.02 9.01
N LYS A 68 -11.63 -1.50 10.18
CA LYS A 68 -11.32 -0.07 10.31
C LYS A 68 -10.08 0.32 9.50
N ALA A 69 -9.04 -0.52 9.50
CA ALA A 69 -7.84 -0.29 8.71
C ALA A 69 -8.19 -0.15 7.23
N GLN A 70 -8.99 -1.06 6.69
CA GLN A 70 -9.44 -1.03 5.30
C GLN A 70 -10.16 0.30 4.96
N GLY A 71 -11.10 0.75 5.79
CA GLY A 71 -11.79 2.02 5.55
C GLY A 71 -10.83 3.21 5.50
N PHE A 72 -9.89 3.30 6.44
CA PHE A 72 -8.90 4.39 6.46
C PHE A 72 -7.87 4.28 5.32
N PHE A 73 -7.48 3.08 4.89
CA PHE A 73 -6.65 2.91 3.69
C PHE A 73 -7.40 3.36 2.43
N ALA A 74 -8.68 3.04 2.30
CA ALA A 74 -9.52 3.49 1.19
C ALA A 74 -9.61 5.02 1.14
N ASP A 75 -9.89 5.66 2.28
CA ASP A 75 -9.92 7.13 2.39
C ASP A 75 -8.56 7.74 1.99
N ALA A 76 -7.46 7.20 2.47
CA ALA A 76 -6.12 7.69 2.15
C ALA A 76 -5.78 7.53 0.66
N CYS A 77 -6.11 6.37 0.05
CA CYS A 77 -5.92 6.09 -1.36
C CYS A 77 -6.69 7.09 -2.24
N GLU A 78 -7.98 7.30 -1.95
CA GLU A 78 -8.82 8.24 -2.70
C GLU A 78 -8.34 9.67 -2.57
N LEU A 79 -8.03 10.12 -1.36
CA LEU A 79 -7.56 11.48 -1.10
C LEU A 79 -6.21 11.76 -1.76
N ALA A 80 -5.29 10.82 -1.76
CA ALA A 80 -4.01 10.94 -2.43
C ALA A 80 -4.19 11.01 -3.96
N ALA A 81 -5.03 10.15 -4.53
CA ALA A 81 -5.36 10.18 -5.95
C ALA A 81 -6.04 11.50 -6.38
N LEU A 82 -6.91 12.06 -5.53
CA LEU A 82 -7.52 13.37 -5.78
C LEU A 82 -6.48 14.51 -5.74
N ALA A 83 -5.51 14.42 -4.82
CA ALA A 83 -4.44 15.42 -4.72
C ALA A 83 -3.50 15.39 -5.94
N GLU A 84 -3.14 14.20 -6.43
CA GLU A 84 -2.35 14.04 -7.67
C GLU A 84 -3.07 14.64 -8.88
N ARG A 85 -4.37 14.36 -9.04
CA ARG A 85 -5.17 14.92 -10.14
C ARG A 85 -5.22 16.45 -10.11
N LYS A 86 -5.35 17.05 -8.91
CA LYS A 86 -5.33 18.52 -8.75
C LYS A 86 -3.99 19.14 -9.11
N GLN A 87 -2.89 18.41 -8.96
CA GLN A 87 -1.55 18.83 -9.37
C GLN A 87 -1.28 18.62 -10.87
N GLY A 88 -2.29 18.20 -11.66
CA GLY A 88 -2.17 17.95 -13.08
C GLY A 88 -1.26 16.76 -13.42
N GLY A 89 -1.14 15.79 -12.50
CA GLY A 89 -0.27 14.62 -12.67
C GLY A 89 1.24 14.93 -12.60
N LYS A 90 1.63 16.15 -12.22
CA LYS A 90 3.03 16.51 -12.07
C LYS A 90 3.63 15.84 -10.84
N THR A 91 4.40 14.79 -11.07
CA THR A 91 5.09 14.00 -10.01
C THR A 91 6.58 14.32 -9.89
N ASP A 92 7.07 15.24 -10.69
CA ASP A 92 8.50 15.55 -10.87
C ASP A 92 9.12 16.28 -9.66
N GLY A 93 8.33 16.98 -8.87
CA GLY A 93 8.79 17.61 -7.65
C GLY A 93 8.78 16.69 -6.43
N ALA A 94 9.50 17.06 -5.37
CA ALA A 94 9.54 16.29 -4.13
C ALA A 94 8.14 16.08 -3.52
N SER A 95 7.27 17.07 -3.61
CA SER A 95 5.87 16.99 -3.14
C SER A 95 5.03 16.03 -3.98
N GLY A 96 5.20 16.04 -5.31
CA GLY A 96 4.50 15.14 -6.24
C GLY A 96 4.89 13.68 -5.98
N ARG A 97 6.20 13.38 -5.87
CA ARG A 97 6.69 12.04 -5.55
C ARG A 97 6.18 11.53 -4.19
N ALA A 98 6.18 12.40 -3.17
CA ALA A 98 5.67 12.02 -1.86
C ALA A 98 4.17 11.69 -1.88
N MET A 99 3.39 12.37 -2.72
CA MET A 99 1.95 12.11 -2.86
C MET A 99 1.70 10.83 -3.65
N SER A 100 2.47 10.59 -4.71
CA SER A 100 2.42 9.35 -5.50
C SER A 100 2.77 8.12 -4.64
N ASP A 101 3.84 8.20 -3.85
CA ASP A 101 4.25 7.18 -2.89
C ASP A 101 3.15 6.92 -1.82
N LEU A 102 2.54 7.97 -1.32
CA LEU A 102 1.43 7.84 -0.37
C LEU A 102 0.21 7.16 -1.00
N ARG A 103 -0.14 7.54 -2.24
CA ARG A 103 -1.23 6.91 -2.99
C ARG A 103 -0.96 5.41 -3.18
N GLU A 104 0.20 5.06 -3.70
CA GLU A 104 0.58 3.67 -3.94
C GLU A 104 0.44 2.84 -2.65
N ARG A 105 1.08 3.27 -1.56
CA ARG A 105 1.02 2.54 -0.27
C ARG A 105 -0.38 2.44 0.30
N SER A 106 -1.18 3.49 0.20
CA SER A 106 -2.54 3.48 0.72
C SER A 106 -3.44 2.54 -0.07
N CYS A 107 -3.30 2.57 -1.40
CA CYS A 107 -4.10 1.71 -2.28
C CYS A 107 -3.67 0.24 -2.14
N LEU A 108 -2.36 -0.05 -2.01
CA LEU A 108 -1.86 -1.39 -1.68
C LEU A 108 -2.41 -1.89 -0.34
N GLY A 109 -2.37 -1.05 0.69
CA GLY A 109 -2.94 -1.37 2.00
C GLY A 109 -4.44 -1.63 1.95
N ASN A 110 -5.19 -0.86 1.16
CA ASN A 110 -6.61 -1.08 0.92
C ASN A 110 -6.86 -2.42 0.22
N ALA A 111 -6.12 -2.72 -0.86
CA ALA A 111 -6.25 -3.98 -1.59
C ALA A 111 -5.93 -5.18 -0.70
N ALA A 112 -4.83 -5.15 0.05
CA ALA A 112 -4.44 -6.21 0.97
C ALA A 112 -5.47 -6.44 2.09
N ALA A 113 -6.06 -5.36 2.62
CA ALA A 113 -7.12 -5.48 3.61
C ALA A 113 -8.40 -6.09 3.01
N LEU A 114 -8.76 -5.72 1.78
CA LEU A 114 -9.91 -6.26 1.04
C LEU A 114 -9.79 -7.76 0.77
N GLU A 115 -8.59 -8.28 0.52
CA GLU A 115 -8.38 -9.74 0.36
C GLU A 115 -8.87 -10.54 1.57
N SER A 116 -8.86 -9.94 2.76
CA SER A 116 -9.33 -10.61 3.99
C SER A 116 -10.84 -10.82 4.03
N PHE A 117 -11.59 -10.23 3.11
CA PHE A 117 -13.04 -10.31 3.05
C PHE A 117 -13.48 -10.96 1.75
N ALA A 118 -14.32 -11.99 1.82
CA ALA A 118 -14.83 -12.70 0.65
C ALA A 118 -15.49 -11.76 -0.39
N SER A 119 -16.19 -10.72 0.07
CA SER A 119 -16.80 -9.69 -0.79
C SER A 119 -15.81 -8.62 -1.30
N GLY A 120 -14.57 -8.63 -0.80
CA GLY A 120 -13.56 -7.62 -1.16
C GLY A 120 -12.61 -8.06 -2.27
N GLN A 121 -12.59 -9.35 -2.57
CA GLN A 121 -11.60 -9.96 -3.46
C GLN A 121 -11.59 -9.34 -4.85
N CYS A 122 -12.73 -9.15 -5.47
CA CYS A 122 -12.81 -8.50 -6.78
C CYS A 122 -12.28 -7.06 -6.75
N ARG A 123 -12.61 -6.27 -5.72
CA ARG A 123 -12.07 -4.92 -5.58
C ARG A 123 -10.57 -4.92 -5.37
N SER A 124 -10.04 -5.88 -4.62
CA SER A 124 -8.60 -6.04 -4.44
C SER A 124 -7.89 -6.28 -5.78
N LEU A 125 -8.42 -7.19 -6.62
CA LEU A 125 -7.90 -7.45 -7.97
C LEU A 125 -7.88 -6.20 -8.84
N VAL A 126 -8.96 -5.42 -8.85
CA VAL A 126 -9.04 -4.18 -9.64
C VAL A 126 -7.99 -3.17 -9.16
N ILE A 127 -7.84 -2.98 -7.85
CA ILE A 127 -6.85 -2.04 -7.30
C ILE A 127 -5.42 -2.48 -7.65
N TYR A 128 -5.10 -3.76 -7.50
CA TYR A 128 -3.77 -4.26 -7.88
C TYR A 128 -3.50 -4.13 -9.38
N ASP A 129 -4.51 -4.37 -10.22
CA ASP A 129 -4.35 -4.24 -11.66
C ASP A 129 -4.10 -2.77 -12.07
N GLU A 130 -4.87 -1.82 -11.55
CA GLU A 130 -4.66 -0.39 -11.79
C GLU A 130 -3.30 0.11 -11.31
N LEU A 131 -2.85 -0.35 -10.15
CA LEU A 131 -1.53 0.01 -9.63
C LEU A 131 -0.40 -0.63 -10.43
N CYS A 132 -0.58 -1.88 -10.88
CA CYS A 132 0.38 -2.58 -11.73
C CYS A 132 0.52 -1.90 -13.09
N GLU A 133 -0.60 -1.50 -13.73
CA GLU A 133 -0.59 -0.68 -14.95
C GLU A 133 0.11 0.68 -14.73
N GLY A 134 0.01 1.22 -13.52
CA GLY A 134 0.72 2.42 -13.08
C GLY A 134 2.21 2.22 -12.75
N GLY A 135 2.75 1.00 -12.88
CA GLY A 135 4.16 0.67 -12.68
C GLY A 135 4.54 0.19 -11.28
N SER A 136 3.59 -0.10 -10.40
CA SER A 136 3.86 -0.67 -9.07
C SER A 136 4.22 -2.16 -9.20
N GLN A 137 5.49 -2.50 -8.96
CA GLN A 137 5.96 -3.88 -8.99
C GLN A 137 5.28 -4.72 -7.91
N GLU A 138 5.08 -4.19 -6.71
CA GLU A 138 4.42 -4.89 -5.61
C GLU A 138 2.97 -5.24 -5.98
N ALA A 139 2.26 -4.34 -6.66
CA ALA A 139 0.91 -4.61 -7.14
C ALA A 139 0.90 -5.70 -8.21
N CYS A 140 1.85 -5.69 -9.15
CA CYS A 140 1.99 -6.72 -10.18
C CYS A 140 2.23 -8.11 -9.57
N ASP A 141 3.10 -8.19 -8.55
CA ASP A 141 3.40 -9.44 -7.86
C ASP A 141 2.18 -9.99 -7.11
N ASN A 142 1.44 -9.12 -6.42
CA ASN A 142 0.19 -9.49 -5.74
C ASN A 142 -0.88 -9.93 -6.72
N LEU A 143 -1.06 -9.22 -7.83
CA LEU A 143 -1.99 -9.60 -8.90
C LEU A 143 -1.65 -10.99 -9.48
N ALA A 144 -0.37 -11.22 -9.76
CA ALA A 144 0.09 -12.53 -10.25
C ALA A 144 -0.12 -13.64 -9.22
N ARG A 145 0.07 -13.36 -7.93
CA ARG A 145 -0.23 -14.30 -6.84
C ARG A 145 -1.72 -14.64 -6.83
N MET A 146 -2.60 -13.65 -6.82
CA MET A 146 -4.05 -13.86 -6.79
C MET A 146 -4.53 -14.68 -7.97
N LYS A 147 -4.02 -14.40 -9.18
CA LYS A 147 -4.34 -15.19 -10.39
C LYS A 147 -3.90 -16.66 -10.24
N ARG A 148 -2.72 -16.93 -9.68
CA ARG A 148 -2.27 -18.32 -9.40
C ARG A 148 -3.13 -19.04 -8.36
N GLU A 149 -3.68 -18.31 -7.41
CA GLU A 149 -4.59 -18.83 -6.38
C GLU A 149 -6.01 -19.07 -6.90
N GLY A 150 -6.27 -18.81 -8.19
CA GLY A 150 -7.55 -19.08 -8.84
C GLY A 150 -8.61 -18.01 -8.61
N TRP A 151 -8.19 -16.79 -8.28
CA TRP A 151 -9.12 -15.68 -8.10
C TRP A 151 -9.71 -15.23 -9.45
N ALA A 152 -10.95 -14.73 -9.43
CA ALA A 152 -11.67 -14.37 -10.63
C ALA A 152 -10.93 -13.36 -11.52
N PRO A 153 -11.04 -13.46 -12.85
CA PRO A 153 -10.50 -12.47 -13.77
C PRO A 153 -11.09 -11.07 -13.53
N LYS A 154 -10.32 -10.04 -13.81
CA LYS A 154 -10.74 -8.62 -13.66
C LYS A 154 -12.08 -8.33 -14.36
N GLU A 155 -12.30 -8.88 -15.54
CA GLU A 155 -13.50 -8.68 -16.34
C GLU A 155 -14.77 -9.12 -15.61
N SER A 156 -14.75 -10.32 -15.01
CA SER A 156 -15.84 -10.81 -14.20
C SER A 156 -16.06 -10.02 -12.91
N CYS A 157 -14.97 -9.52 -12.34
CA CYS A 157 -15.02 -8.69 -11.14
C CYS A 157 -15.58 -7.29 -11.42
N SER A 158 -15.29 -6.72 -12.60
CA SER A 158 -15.80 -5.41 -12.98
C SER A 158 -17.33 -5.40 -13.07
N ASP A 159 -17.92 -6.44 -13.66
CA ASP A 159 -19.37 -6.59 -13.77
C ASP A 159 -20.03 -6.75 -12.39
N GLU A 160 -19.42 -7.53 -11.49
CA GLU A 160 -19.90 -7.68 -10.11
C GLU A 160 -19.84 -6.37 -9.33
N ILE A 161 -18.74 -5.62 -9.47
CA ILE A 161 -18.57 -4.34 -8.79
C ILE A 161 -19.57 -3.31 -9.31
N VAL A 162 -19.76 -3.21 -10.62
CA VAL A 162 -20.73 -2.31 -11.22
C VAL A 162 -22.15 -2.69 -10.82
N ALA A 163 -22.50 -3.97 -10.84
CA ALA A 163 -23.83 -4.44 -10.44
C ALA A 163 -24.15 -4.17 -8.97
N LYS A 164 -23.15 -4.26 -8.07
CA LYS A 164 -23.36 -4.19 -6.62
C LYS A 164 -23.18 -2.81 -6.03
N PHE A 165 -22.33 -1.98 -6.60
CA PHE A 165 -21.96 -0.66 -6.07
C PHE A 165 -22.31 0.51 -7.00
N GLY A 166 -22.87 0.24 -8.20
CA GLY A 166 -23.11 1.26 -9.22
C GLY A 166 -21.81 1.86 -9.77
N ASP A 167 -21.95 2.85 -10.60
CA ASP A 167 -20.86 3.57 -11.29
C ASP A 167 -20.03 4.48 -10.40
N GLY A 168 -19.76 4.06 -9.16
CA GLY A 168 -18.83 4.73 -8.24
C GLY A 168 -19.37 6.02 -7.61
N LYS A 169 -20.65 6.33 -7.75
CA LYS A 169 -21.24 7.45 -7.00
C LYS A 169 -21.53 7.02 -5.57
N PRO A 170 -21.00 7.73 -4.58
CA PRO A 170 -21.35 7.45 -3.18
C PRO A 170 -22.87 7.61 -3.02
N GLN A 171 -23.54 6.56 -2.59
CA GLN A 171 -24.91 6.68 -2.13
C GLN A 171 -24.89 7.58 -0.89
N ARG A 172 -25.51 8.73 -1.00
CA ARG A 172 -25.71 9.68 0.11
C ARG A 172 -26.77 9.18 1.06
#